data_a698da26cd75cbc5c1fe7261cc19a4c4
#
_entry.id   a698da26cd75cbc5c1fe7261cc19a4c4
#
_cell.length_a   1.000
_cell.length_b   1.000
_cell.length_c   1.000
_cell.angle_alpha   90.00
_cell.angle_beta   90.00
_cell.angle_gamma   90.00
#
_symmetry.space_group_name_H-M   'P 1'
#
loop_
_entity.id
_entity.type
_entity.pdbx_description
1 polymer ?
#
loop_
_entity_poly.entity_id
_entity_poly.type
_entity_poly.pdbx_seq_one_letter_code
_entity_poly.pdbx_strand_id
1 'polypeptide(L)'
;MNIVVLAGGTSTERDISILTSTKVCESLRRNGHNANIIDVFFGIEDKEAESFFTNNNDVEKTAEAMRKNTVNVEDELEARKKSGKGFFGDNVLALCSKADIVFMGLHGSNGEDGKIQAAFELMGIKYTGTDYISSAISKIGRAHV
;
A
#
# COMPACT_ATOMS: atom_id res chain seq x y z
N MET A 1 -10.26 -10.33 -8.02
CA MET A 1 -10.50 -9.51 -6.81
C MET A 1 -9.86 -8.14 -6.99
N ASN A 2 -10.47 -7.14 -6.40
CA ASN A 2 -9.89 -5.79 -6.34
C ASN A 2 -8.99 -5.71 -5.10
N ILE A 3 -7.71 -5.48 -5.32
CA ILE A 3 -6.71 -5.50 -4.26
C ILE A 3 -5.94 -4.17 -4.23
N VAL A 4 -5.90 -3.55 -3.05
CA VAL A 4 -5.04 -2.40 -2.81
C VAL A 4 -3.73 -2.93 -2.22
N VAL A 5 -2.60 -2.56 -2.81
CA VAL A 5 -1.28 -2.86 -2.28
C VAL A 5 -0.74 -1.59 -1.61
N LEU A 6 -0.74 -1.56 -0.29
CA LEU A 6 -0.24 -0.41 0.47
C LEU A 6 1.28 -0.47 0.56
N ALA A 7 1.91 0.63 0.19
CA ALA A 7 3.37 0.73 0.18
C ALA A 7 3.84 2.06 0.75
N GLY A 8 5.12 2.20 0.90
CA GLY A 8 5.74 3.45 1.31
C GLY A 8 5.78 3.64 2.81
N GLY A 9 5.08 4.64 3.29
CA GLY A 9 5.11 5.01 4.70
C GLY A 9 6.20 6.03 5.00
N THR A 10 6.48 6.21 6.28
CA THR A 10 7.42 7.26 6.75
C THR A 10 8.68 6.70 7.39
N SER A 11 8.82 5.38 7.48
CA SER A 11 9.99 4.75 8.09
C SER A 11 11.20 4.78 7.16
N THR A 12 12.36 4.46 7.72
CA THR A 12 13.60 4.33 6.94
C THR A 12 13.56 3.16 5.98
N GLU A 13 12.60 2.26 6.13
CA GLU A 13 12.42 1.09 5.25
C GLU A 13 11.42 1.35 4.12
N ARG A 14 11.08 2.61 3.88
CA ARG A 14 10.15 3.02 2.84
C ARG A 14 10.52 2.47 1.46
N ASP A 15 11.79 2.55 1.07
CA ASP A 15 12.24 2.08 -0.25
C ASP A 15 12.10 0.57 -0.39
N ILE A 16 12.38 -0.18 0.68
CA ILE A 16 12.20 -1.63 0.70
C ILE A 16 10.72 -1.98 0.55
N SER A 17 9.86 -1.24 1.24
CA SER A 17 8.41 -1.40 1.12
C SER A 17 7.94 -1.21 -0.32
N ILE A 18 8.40 -0.15 -0.98
CA ILE A 18 8.04 0.13 -2.37
C ILE A 18 8.49 -1.00 -3.28
N LEU A 19 9.72 -1.49 -3.12
CA LEU A 19 10.26 -2.57 -3.93
C LEU A 19 9.46 -3.86 -3.77
N THR A 20 9.22 -4.27 -2.53
CA THR A 20 8.46 -5.48 -2.22
C THR A 20 7.03 -5.39 -2.75
N SER A 21 6.38 -4.26 -2.52
CA SER A 21 5.00 -4.03 -2.94
C SER A 21 4.85 -4.03 -4.45
N THR A 22 5.84 -3.51 -5.17
CA THR A 22 5.84 -3.55 -6.63
C THR A 22 5.83 -4.99 -7.14
N LYS A 23 6.67 -5.83 -6.58
CA LYS A 23 6.74 -7.26 -6.96
C LYS A 23 5.45 -8.00 -6.63
N VAL A 24 4.86 -7.73 -5.47
CA VAL A 24 3.60 -8.34 -5.07
C VAL A 24 2.48 -7.90 -6.02
N CYS A 25 2.41 -6.62 -6.34
CA CYS A 25 1.40 -6.09 -7.25
C CYS A 25 1.48 -6.74 -8.62
N GLU A 26 2.68 -6.88 -9.18
CA GLU A 26 2.90 -7.54 -10.46
C GLU A 26 2.46 -9.00 -10.42
N SER A 27 2.79 -9.70 -9.33
CA SER A 27 2.40 -11.10 -9.14
C SER A 27 0.89 -11.25 -9.07
N LEU A 28 0.22 -10.37 -8.34
CA LEU A 28 -1.24 -10.39 -8.23
C LEU A 28 -1.90 -10.15 -9.58
N ARG A 29 -1.37 -9.24 -10.37
CA ARG A 29 -1.88 -8.98 -11.72
C ARG A 29 -1.71 -10.19 -12.63
N ARG A 30 -0.58 -10.89 -12.54
CA ARG A 30 -0.36 -12.13 -13.31
C ARG A 30 -1.38 -13.21 -12.95
N ASN A 31 -1.87 -13.20 -11.73
CA ASN A 31 -2.88 -14.15 -11.27
C ASN A 31 -4.32 -13.70 -11.54
N GLY A 32 -4.50 -12.64 -12.32
CA GLY A 32 -5.81 -12.19 -12.76
C GLY A 32 -6.53 -11.23 -11.84
N HIS A 33 -5.85 -10.71 -10.81
CA HIS A 33 -6.47 -9.75 -9.90
C HIS A 33 -6.32 -8.31 -10.39
N ASN A 34 -7.29 -7.47 -10.03
CA ASN A 34 -7.22 -6.03 -10.26
C ASN A 34 -6.46 -5.40 -9.09
N ALA A 35 -5.13 -5.49 -9.13
CA ALA A 35 -4.28 -4.98 -8.07
C ALA A 35 -3.58 -3.70 -8.51
N ASN A 36 -3.49 -2.74 -7.60
CA ASN A 36 -2.71 -1.54 -7.84
C ASN A 36 -2.06 -1.08 -6.54
N ILE A 37 -0.95 -0.37 -6.68
CA ILE A 37 -0.13 0.09 -5.57
C ILE A 37 -0.48 1.52 -5.21
N ILE A 38 -0.49 1.85 -3.93
CA ILE A 38 -0.71 3.21 -3.45
C ILE A 38 0.21 3.48 -2.26
N ASP A 39 0.75 4.69 -2.21
CA ASP A 39 1.53 5.17 -1.08
C ASP A 39 0.58 5.49 0.07
N VAL A 40 0.76 4.82 1.20
CA VAL A 40 -0.12 5.01 2.36
C VAL A 40 -0.06 6.44 2.90
N PHE A 41 1.09 7.08 2.77
CA PHE A 41 1.32 8.42 3.33
C PHE A 41 0.92 9.54 2.37
N PHE A 42 1.36 9.47 1.11
CA PHE A 42 1.06 10.52 0.13
C PHE A 42 -0.30 10.35 -0.55
N GLY A 43 -0.77 9.12 -0.70
CA GLY A 43 -2.03 8.86 -1.39
C GLY A 43 -1.97 9.17 -2.87
N ILE A 44 -3.14 9.40 -3.46
CA ILE A 44 -3.27 9.77 -4.88
C ILE A 44 -4.40 10.79 -5.04
N GLU A 45 -4.43 11.46 -6.18
CA GLU A 45 -5.46 12.44 -6.52
C GLU A 45 -6.79 11.76 -6.84
N ASP A 46 -7.89 12.50 -6.72
CA ASP A 46 -9.24 12.00 -6.97
C ASP A 46 -9.39 11.38 -8.36
N LYS A 47 -8.79 11.99 -9.35
CA LYS A 47 -8.85 11.51 -10.74
C LYS A 47 -8.22 10.12 -10.88
N GLU A 48 -7.09 9.90 -10.22
CA GLU A 48 -6.43 8.60 -10.22
C GLU A 48 -7.22 7.57 -9.41
N ALA A 49 -7.87 8.02 -8.34
CA ALA A 49 -8.67 7.14 -7.49
C ALA A 49 -9.87 6.56 -8.25
N GLU A 50 -10.49 7.34 -9.14
CA GLU A 50 -11.64 6.89 -9.93
C GLU A 50 -11.32 5.67 -10.80
N SER A 51 -10.11 5.58 -11.32
CA SER A 51 -9.69 4.49 -12.20
C SER A 51 -8.74 3.50 -11.53
N PHE A 52 -8.63 3.53 -10.22
CA PHE A 52 -7.62 2.76 -9.48
C PHE A 52 -7.66 1.27 -9.78
N PHE A 53 -8.84 0.66 -9.78
CA PHE A 53 -8.98 -0.78 -10.01
C PHE A 53 -9.14 -1.16 -11.48
N THR A 54 -9.30 -0.21 -12.37
CA THR A 54 -9.47 -0.46 -13.81
C THR A 54 -8.26 -0.07 -14.63
N ASN A 55 -7.29 0.61 -14.01
CA ASN A 55 -6.12 1.11 -14.70
C ASN A 55 -4.99 0.08 -14.63
N ASN A 56 -4.55 -0.39 -15.81
CA ASN A 56 -3.42 -1.30 -15.93
C ASN A 56 -2.11 -0.54 -16.19
N ASN A 57 -1.91 0.55 -15.49
CA ASN A 57 -0.70 1.35 -15.62
C ASN A 57 0.55 0.54 -15.25
N ASP A 58 1.70 1.05 -15.66
CA ASP A 58 2.99 0.44 -15.34
C ASP A 58 3.29 0.64 -13.85
N VAL A 59 3.30 -0.47 -13.10
CA VAL A 59 3.59 -0.45 -11.65
C VAL A 59 4.97 0.12 -11.38
N GLU A 60 5.94 -0.16 -12.24
CA GLU A 60 7.31 0.35 -12.08
C GLU A 60 7.36 1.89 -12.14
N LYS A 61 6.58 2.49 -13.02
CA LYS A 61 6.50 3.95 -13.10
C LYS A 61 5.88 4.56 -11.85
N THR A 62 4.84 3.92 -11.34
CA THR A 62 4.21 4.34 -10.10
C THR A 62 5.19 4.23 -8.93
N ALA A 63 5.91 3.13 -8.86
CA ALA A 63 6.92 2.91 -7.83
C ALA A 63 8.05 3.94 -7.90
N GLU A 64 8.48 4.29 -9.10
CA GLU A 64 9.51 5.30 -9.30
C GLU A 64 9.04 6.67 -8.79
N ALA A 65 7.81 7.05 -9.10
CA ALA A 65 7.24 8.30 -8.58
C ALA A 65 7.17 8.30 -7.05
N MET A 66 6.82 7.16 -6.44
CA MET A 66 6.81 7.01 -5.00
C MET A 66 8.21 7.16 -4.40
N ARG A 67 9.24 6.60 -5.02
CA ARG A 67 10.63 6.74 -4.58
C ARG A 67 11.09 8.20 -4.64
N LYS A 68 10.71 8.92 -5.67
CA LYS A 68 11.04 10.35 -5.81
C LYS A 68 10.43 11.18 -4.70
N ASN A 69 9.27 10.80 -4.20
CA ASN A 69 8.61 11.49 -3.09
C ASN A 69 9.26 11.21 -1.73
N THR A 70 10.18 10.26 -1.64
CA THR A 70 10.85 9.93 -0.37
C THR A 70 11.53 11.16 0.25
N VAL A 71 12.10 12.01 -0.58
CA VAL A 71 12.78 13.24 -0.09
C VAL A 71 11.81 14.25 0.51
N ASN A 72 10.52 14.12 0.24
CA ASN A 72 9.49 15.04 0.73
C ASN A 72 8.80 14.55 2.01
N VAL A 73 9.14 13.36 2.51
CA VAL A 73 8.44 12.76 3.65
C VAL A 73 8.53 13.63 4.90
N GLU A 74 9.71 14.09 5.25
CA GLU A 74 9.90 14.90 6.48
C GLU A 74 9.16 16.23 6.41
N ASP A 75 9.23 16.91 5.27
CA ASP A 75 8.53 18.19 5.08
C ASP A 75 7.01 18.01 5.19
N GLU A 76 6.49 16.93 4.60
CA GLU A 76 5.06 16.63 4.66
C GLU A 76 4.64 16.26 6.09
N LEU A 77 5.47 15.51 6.82
CA LEU A 77 5.20 15.19 8.22
C LEU A 77 5.08 16.47 9.07
N GLU A 78 5.99 17.40 8.89
CA GLU A 78 5.93 18.67 9.61
C GLU A 78 4.70 19.49 9.25
N ALA A 79 4.38 19.54 7.96
CA ALA A 79 3.18 20.25 7.49
C ALA A 79 1.92 19.67 8.08
N ARG A 80 1.81 18.34 8.18
CA ARG A 80 0.67 17.68 8.78
C ARG A 80 0.55 17.90 10.27
N LYS A 81 1.67 17.93 10.99
CA LYS A 81 1.67 18.26 12.41
C LYS A 81 1.10 19.65 12.66
N LYS A 82 1.47 20.62 11.83
CA LYS A 82 0.98 21.99 11.94
C LYS A 82 -0.49 22.13 11.59
N SER A 83 -0.96 21.37 10.59
CA SER A 83 -2.35 21.45 10.13
C SER A 83 -3.30 20.51 10.84
N GLY A 84 -2.79 19.60 11.68
CA GLY A 84 -3.60 18.60 12.36
C GLY A 84 -4.10 17.47 11.46
N LYS A 85 -3.57 17.34 10.25
CA LYS A 85 -3.96 16.30 9.29
C LYS A 85 -3.41 14.94 9.74
N GLY A 86 -4.21 13.88 9.54
CA GLY A 86 -3.83 12.53 9.93
C GLY A 86 -2.76 11.90 9.04
N PHE A 87 -2.39 10.67 9.36
CA PHE A 87 -1.31 9.93 8.70
C PHE A 87 -1.64 9.54 7.26
N PHE A 88 -2.88 9.10 7.01
CA PHE A 88 -3.27 8.58 5.70
C PHE A 88 -3.32 9.68 4.64
N GLY A 89 -2.73 9.39 3.47
CA GLY A 89 -2.82 10.27 2.32
C GLY A 89 -4.21 10.29 1.70
N ASP A 90 -4.38 11.17 0.72
CA ASP A 90 -5.67 11.36 0.06
C ASP A 90 -6.12 10.07 -0.64
N ASN A 91 -7.39 9.72 -0.46
CA ASN A 91 -8.05 8.57 -1.07
C ASN A 91 -7.59 7.19 -0.60
N VAL A 92 -6.64 7.11 0.33
CA VAL A 92 -6.12 5.82 0.79
C VAL A 92 -7.22 5.00 1.49
N LEU A 93 -7.85 5.55 2.50
CA LEU A 93 -8.89 4.82 3.25
C LEU A 93 -10.11 4.52 2.39
N ALA A 94 -10.50 5.45 1.53
CA ALA A 94 -11.63 5.25 0.63
C ALA A 94 -11.40 4.07 -0.32
N LEU A 95 -10.21 3.97 -0.89
CA LEU A 95 -9.86 2.87 -1.79
C LEU A 95 -9.73 1.55 -1.05
N CYS A 96 -9.13 1.57 0.14
CA CYS A 96 -9.03 0.37 0.97
C CYS A 96 -10.41 -0.16 1.35
N SER A 97 -11.37 0.72 1.60
CA SER A 97 -12.75 0.33 1.92
C SER A 97 -13.46 -0.31 0.73
N LYS A 98 -13.11 0.08 -0.49
CA LYS A 98 -13.70 -0.46 -1.72
C LYS A 98 -13.03 -1.75 -2.17
N ALA A 99 -11.83 -2.04 -1.70
CA ALA A 99 -11.10 -3.23 -2.09
C ALA A 99 -11.72 -4.48 -1.49
N ASP A 100 -11.52 -5.61 -2.14
CA ASP A 100 -11.87 -6.91 -1.57
C ASP A 100 -10.92 -7.29 -0.44
N ILE A 101 -9.64 -6.95 -0.59
CA ILE A 101 -8.63 -7.11 0.44
C ILE A 101 -7.51 -6.11 0.22
N VAL A 102 -6.84 -5.73 1.31
CA VAL A 102 -5.67 -4.85 1.27
C VAL A 102 -4.43 -5.64 1.63
N PHE A 103 -3.42 -5.57 0.79
CA PHE A 103 -2.10 -6.11 1.12
C PHE A 103 -1.27 -5.03 1.79
N MET A 104 -0.83 -5.28 3.01
CA MET A 104 0.01 -4.34 3.75
C MET A 104 1.47 -4.62 3.47
N GLY A 105 2.02 -3.94 2.47
CA GLY A 105 3.42 -4.05 2.10
C GLY A 105 4.35 -3.11 2.89
N LEU A 106 3.89 -2.66 4.03
CA LEU A 106 4.64 -1.71 4.86
C LEU A 106 5.69 -2.43 5.69
N HIS A 107 6.86 -1.84 5.76
CA HIS A 107 7.96 -2.30 6.59
C HIS A 107 8.29 -1.23 7.62
N GLY A 108 8.81 -1.67 8.76
CA GLY A 108 9.17 -0.77 9.84
C GLY A 108 8.30 -0.97 11.05
N SER A 109 8.89 -0.81 12.21
CA SER A 109 8.28 -1.21 13.48
C SER A 109 7.88 -0.02 14.35
N ASN A 110 7.77 1.16 13.79
CA ASN A 110 7.60 2.38 14.59
C ASN A 110 6.17 2.60 15.10
N GLY A 111 5.41 1.54 15.28
CA GLY A 111 4.04 1.61 15.77
C GLY A 111 3.03 2.04 14.73
N GLU A 112 3.48 2.39 13.53
CA GLU A 112 2.60 2.78 12.44
C GLU A 112 1.75 1.61 11.97
N ASP A 113 2.33 0.42 11.87
CA ASP A 113 1.63 -0.78 11.41
C ASP A 113 0.46 -1.13 12.33
N GLY A 114 0.68 -1.06 13.65
CA GLY A 114 -0.39 -1.32 14.62
C GLY A 114 -1.51 -0.32 14.54
N LYS A 115 -1.21 0.94 14.30
CA LYS A 115 -2.22 1.99 14.13
C LYS A 115 -3.03 1.81 12.86
N ILE A 116 -2.38 1.43 11.77
CA ILE A 116 -3.03 1.18 10.49
C ILE A 116 -3.95 -0.03 10.62
N GLN A 117 -3.48 -1.12 11.22
CA GLN A 117 -4.28 -2.31 11.46
C GLN A 117 -5.50 -2.00 12.33
N ALA A 118 -5.32 -1.22 13.38
CA ALA A 118 -6.43 -0.81 14.24
C ALA A 118 -7.48 -0.01 13.47
N ALA A 119 -7.03 0.91 12.62
CA ALA A 119 -7.94 1.70 11.79
C ALA A 119 -8.74 0.80 10.84
N PHE A 120 -8.07 -0.18 10.22
CA PHE A 120 -8.73 -1.11 9.30
C PHE A 120 -9.75 -1.99 10.02
N GLU A 121 -9.42 -2.46 11.20
CA GLU A 121 -10.35 -3.26 12.01
C GLU A 121 -11.59 -2.45 12.39
N LEU A 122 -11.42 -1.19 12.79
CA LEU A 122 -12.54 -0.30 13.11
C LEU A 122 -13.42 -0.02 11.90
N MET A 123 -12.85 0.02 10.70
CA MET A 123 -13.58 0.29 9.46
C MET A 123 -14.10 -0.97 8.77
N GLY A 124 -13.81 -2.15 9.30
CA GLY A 124 -14.20 -3.40 8.68
C GLY A 124 -13.46 -3.72 7.39
N ILE A 125 -12.28 -3.15 7.21
CA ILE A 125 -11.44 -3.39 6.02
C ILE A 125 -10.67 -4.70 6.21
N LYS A 126 -10.76 -5.60 5.23
CA LYS A 126 -9.98 -6.83 5.23
C LYS A 126 -8.56 -6.54 4.77
N TYR A 127 -7.60 -7.02 5.54
CA TYR A 127 -6.19 -6.82 5.20
C TYR A 127 -5.37 -8.05 5.53
N THR A 128 -4.18 -8.13 4.93
CA THR A 128 -3.21 -9.16 5.24
C THR A 128 -1.82 -8.54 5.31
N GLY A 129 -1.02 -9.01 6.23
CA GLY A 129 0.34 -8.51 6.42
C GLY A 129 1.33 -9.15 5.45
N THR A 130 2.49 -8.51 5.32
CA THR A 130 3.56 -8.97 4.44
C THR A 130 3.99 -10.41 4.77
N ASP A 131 4.19 -10.70 6.04
CA ASP A 131 4.65 -12.03 6.48
C ASP A 131 3.63 -13.11 6.18
N TYR A 132 2.36 -12.81 6.37
CA TYR A 132 1.29 -13.77 6.09
C TYR A 132 1.22 -14.11 4.60
N ILE A 133 1.28 -13.11 3.72
CA ILE A 133 1.23 -13.37 2.29
C ILE A 133 2.49 -14.07 1.81
N SER A 134 3.66 -13.69 2.29
CA SER A 134 4.92 -14.37 1.96
C SER A 134 4.84 -15.84 2.33
N SER A 135 4.33 -16.15 3.53
CA SER A 135 4.14 -17.53 3.99
C SER A 135 3.11 -18.27 3.14
N ALA A 136 2.00 -17.63 2.83
CA ALA A 136 0.94 -18.22 2.02
C ALA A 136 1.41 -18.52 0.59
N ILE A 137 2.15 -17.59 -0.01
CA ILE A 137 2.73 -17.79 -1.35
C ILE A 137 3.73 -18.93 -1.33
N SER A 138 4.59 -18.98 -0.32
CA SER A 138 5.57 -20.05 -0.16
C SER A 138 4.90 -21.41 0.01
N LYS A 139 3.85 -21.48 0.82
CA LYS A 139 3.10 -22.71 1.05
C LYS A 139 2.38 -23.18 -0.22
N ILE A 140 1.79 -22.26 -0.96
CA ILE A 140 1.12 -22.57 -2.23
C ILE A 140 2.14 -23.13 -3.22
N GLY A 141 3.30 -22.48 -3.33
CA GLY A 141 4.38 -22.96 -4.18
C GLY A 141 4.85 -24.35 -3.80
N ARG A 142 4.99 -24.61 -2.50
CA ARG A 142 5.38 -25.94 -2.00
C ARG A 142 4.30 -26.99 -2.22
N ALA A 143 3.05 -26.61 -2.10
CA ALA A 143 1.92 -27.53 -2.28
C ALA A 143 1.78 -27.99 -3.73
N HIS A 144 2.27 -27.22 -4.68
CA HIS A 144 2.22 -27.52 -6.10
C HIS A 144 3.49 -28.20 -6.63
N VAL A 145 4.45 -28.45 -5.78
CA VAL A 145 5.71 -29.13 -6.15
C VAL A 145 5.65 -30.67 -6.00
#